data_842afbf39e7908b29fff23e46a7faaa8
#
_entry.id   842afbf39e7908b29fff23e46a7faaa8
#
_cell.length_a   1.000
_cell.length_b   1.000
_cell.length_c   1.000
_cell.angle_alpha   90.00
_cell.angle_beta   90.00
_cell.angle_gamma   90.00
#
_symmetry.space_group_name_H-M   'P 1'
#
loop_
_entity.id
_entity.type
_entity.pdbx_description
1 polymer ?
#
loop_
_entity_poly.entity_id
_entity_poly.type
_entity_poly.pdbx_seq_one_letter_code
_entity_poly.pdbx_strand_id
1 'polypeptide(L)'
;FFATGTGTTQAGLVCGQLIYKDPRKIVGISIARANHGGRQVVLDSIQEYLAEKKIVISNECMEASVMIDDSYIGPGYGQGNEEIRQTIREMLIHNGIPMDATYTGKAYAGMKKYIKEHGIYNANILFIHTGGVPLFFDELRFLK
;
A
#
# COMPACT_ATOMS: atom_id res chain seq x y z
N PHE A 1 -6.16 -0.44 -1.97
CA PHE A 1 -5.10 -0.22 -0.96
C PHE A 1 -4.16 -1.41 -0.90
N PHE A 2 -2.91 -1.18 -0.56
CA PHE A 2 -1.85 -2.19 -0.40
C PHE A 2 -0.62 -1.57 0.27
N ALA A 3 0.33 -2.43 0.70
CA ALA A 3 1.62 -1.99 1.20
C ALA A 3 2.54 -1.55 0.04
N THR A 4 3.10 -0.34 0.10
CA THR A 4 4.10 0.13 -0.86
C THR A 4 5.43 0.38 -0.18
N GLY A 5 6.49 -0.21 -0.70
CA GLY A 5 7.88 -0.07 -0.21
C GLY A 5 8.82 0.30 -1.35
N THR A 6 9.19 -0.65 -2.18
CA THR A 6 10.03 -0.42 -3.38
C THR A 6 9.31 0.31 -4.51
N GLY A 7 7.97 0.30 -4.51
CA GLY A 7 7.14 0.97 -5.52
C GLY A 7 6.74 0.10 -6.70
N THR A 8 7.36 -1.06 -6.91
CA THR A 8 7.13 -1.89 -8.11
C THR A 8 5.67 -2.34 -8.25
N THR A 9 5.06 -2.82 -7.16
CA THR A 9 3.63 -3.22 -7.15
C THR A 9 2.74 -2.04 -7.52
N GLN A 10 3.02 -0.86 -6.96
CA GLN A 10 2.26 0.34 -7.24
C GLN A 10 2.40 0.78 -8.69
N ALA A 11 3.61 0.79 -9.21
CA ALA A 11 3.87 1.15 -10.60
C ALA A 11 3.09 0.24 -11.57
N GLY A 12 3.09 -1.08 -11.34
CA GLY A 12 2.33 -2.03 -12.15
C GLY A 12 0.82 -1.79 -12.10
N LEU A 13 0.25 -1.55 -10.92
CA LEU A 13 -1.18 -1.26 -10.76
C LEU A 13 -1.56 0.07 -11.44
N VAL A 14 -0.75 1.11 -11.27
CA VAL A 14 -1.00 2.43 -11.89
C VAL A 14 -0.82 2.36 -13.41
N CYS A 15 0.16 1.62 -13.93
CA CYS A 15 0.27 1.37 -15.37
C CYS A 15 -1.01 0.72 -15.93
N GLY A 16 -1.52 -0.32 -15.26
CA GLY A 16 -2.79 -0.94 -15.64
C GLY A 16 -3.95 0.05 -15.62
N GLN A 17 -4.06 0.84 -14.55
CA GLN A 17 -5.08 1.89 -14.42
C GLN A 17 -5.04 2.88 -15.59
N LEU A 18 -3.86 3.40 -15.92
CA LEU A 18 -3.66 4.39 -16.98
C LEU A 18 -3.95 3.81 -18.36
N ILE A 19 -3.46 2.61 -18.65
CA ILE A 19 -3.62 1.95 -19.96
C ILE A 19 -5.09 1.62 -20.23
N TYR A 20 -5.79 1.08 -19.23
CA TYR A 20 -7.20 0.68 -19.34
C TYR A 20 -8.18 1.78 -18.98
N LYS A 21 -7.70 2.98 -18.63
CA LYS A 21 -8.51 4.13 -18.18
C LYS A 21 -9.47 3.77 -17.04
N ASP A 22 -8.97 2.98 -16.09
CA ASP A 22 -9.76 2.52 -14.95
C ASP A 22 -9.99 3.67 -13.96
N PRO A 23 -11.23 3.99 -13.57
CA PRO A 23 -11.53 5.11 -12.68
C PRO A 23 -11.22 4.84 -11.20
N ARG A 24 -10.84 3.61 -10.83
CA ARG A 24 -10.57 3.25 -9.44
C ARG A 24 -9.31 3.94 -8.92
N LYS A 25 -9.37 4.45 -7.70
CA LYS A 25 -8.21 5.03 -7.04
C LYS A 25 -7.27 3.94 -6.50
N ILE A 26 -5.98 4.09 -6.76
CA ILE A 26 -4.93 3.18 -6.29
C ILE A 26 -4.12 3.92 -5.23
N VAL A 27 -4.29 3.52 -3.97
CA VAL A 27 -3.62 4.17 -2.83
C VAL A 27 -2.61 3.20 -2.22
N GLY A 28 -1.32 3.54 -2.29
CA GLY A 28 -0.25 2.84 -1.61
C GLY A 28 -0.04 3.40 -0.21
N ILE A 29 -0.12 2.55 0.81
CA ILE A 29 0.29 2.92 2.16
C ILE A 29 1.78 2.63 2.29
N SER A 30 2.56 3.68 2.51
CA SER A 30 4.01 3.53 2.65
C SER A 30 4.37 2.80 3.94
N ILE A 31 5.28 1.82 3.81
CA ILE A 31 5.79 1.05 4.94
C ILE A 31 7.17 1.53 5.41
N ALA A 32 7.82 2.40 4.65
CA ALA A 32 9.19 2.83 4.94
C ALA A 32 9.58 4.19 4.38
N ARG A 33 9.21 4.51 3.14
CA ARG A 33 9.69 5.71 2.44
C ARG A 33 8.76 6.89 2.67
N ALA A 34 9.34 8.05 2.98
CA ALA A 34 8.62 9.32 2.93
C ALA A 34 8.07 9.57 1.51
N ASN A 35 6.93 10.22 1.42
CA ASN A 35 6.14 10.36 0.20
C ASN A 35 6.97 10.87 -1.00
N HIS A 36 7.75 11.92 -0.80
CA HIS A 36 8.54 12.51 -1.89
C HIS A 36 9.42 11.48 -2.62
N GLY A 37 10.25 10.75 -1.87
CA GLY A 37 11.13 9.73 -2.44
C GLY A 37 10.38 8.48 -2.92
N GLY A 38 9.34 8.07 -2.20
CA GLY A 38 8.50 6.93 -2.58
C GLY A 38 7.74 7.17 -3.88
N ARG A 39 7.15 8.36 -4.02
CA ARG A 39 6.39 8.77 -5.19
C ARG A 39 7.26 8.85 -6.44
N GLN A 40 8.46 9.42 -6.34
CA GLN A 40 9.36 9.54 -7.48
C GLN A 40 9.77 8.18 -8.03
N VAL A 41 10.13 7.24 -7.19
CA VAL A 41 10.50 5.87 -7.61
C VAL A 41 9.35 5.17 -8.37
N VAL A 42 8.10 5.39 -7.95
CA VAL A 42 6.94 4.85 -8.66
C VAL A 42 6.78 5.51 -10.02
N LEU A 43 6.90 6.83 -10.11
CA LEU A 43 6.83 7.58 -11.37
C LEU A 43 7.91 7.15 -12.35
N ASP A 44 9.15 7.03 -11.90
CA ASP A 44 10.28 6.58 -12.73
C ASP A 44 10.00 5.19 -13.31
N SER A 45 9.52 4.26 -12.48
CA SER A 45 9.17 2.90 -12.92
C SER A 45 8.01 2.87 -13.93
N ILE A 46 7.02 3.76 -13.78
CA ILE A 46 5.92 3.90 -14.73
C ILE A 46 6.45 4.44 -16.07
N GLN A 47 7.25 5.49 -16.04
CA GLN A 47 7.83 6.10 -17.24
C GLN A 47 8.68 5.10 -18.02
N GLU A 48 9.56 4.35 -17.33
CA GLU A 48 10.39 3.32 -17.92
C GLU A 48 9.55 2.25 -18.63
N TYR A 49 8.53 1.71 -17.95
CA TYR A 49 7.63 0.71 -18.52
C TYR A 49 6.86 1.23 -19.74
N LEU A 50 6.27 2.40 -19.63
CA LEU A 50 5.49 3.00 -20.74
C LEU A 50 6.37 3.29 -21.96
N ALA A 51 7.61 3.76 -21.74
CA ALA A 51 8.59 3.99 -22.78
C ALA A 51 8.97 2.70 -23.51
N GLU A 52 9.27 1.62 -22.75
CA GLU A 52 9.57 0.29 -23.31
C GLU A 52 8.41 -0.22 -24.19
N LYS A 53 7.16 -0.05 -23.71
CA LYS A 53 5.95 -0.47 -24.43
C LYS A 53 5.53 0.51 -25.53
N LYS A 54 6.22 1.63 -25.70
CA LYS A 54 5.88 2.71 -26.68
C LYS A 54 4.47 3.26 -26.47
N ILE A 55 4.03 3.34 -25.20
CA ILE A 55 2.73 3.89 -24.81
C ILE A 55 2.93 5.33 -24.36
N VAL A 56 2.15 6.25 -24.93
CA VAL A 56 2.23 7.68 -24.61
C VAL A 56 1.12 8.04 -23.63
N ILE A 57 1.51 8.47 -22.44
CA ILE A 57 0.62 9.02 -21.41
C ILE A 57 1.26 10.31 -20.89
N SER A 58 0.47 11.35 -20.67
CA SER A 58 1.01 12.63 -20.19
C SER A 58 1.56 12.52 -18.78
N ASN A 59 2.61 13.28 -18.48
CA ASN A 59 3.18 13.35 -17.12
C ASN A 59 2.12 13.74 -16.08
N GLU A 60 1.24 14.67 -16.43
CA GLU A 60 0.15 15.15 -15.59
C GLU A 60 -0.79 14.01 -15.18
N CYS A 61 -1.16 13.10 -16.11
CA CYS A 61 -1.97 11.93 -15.82
C CYS A 61 -1.23 10.93 -14.93
N MET A 62 0.06 10.69 -15.19
CA MET A 62 0.87 9.81 -14.36
C MET A 62 0.98 10.34 -12.93
N GLU A 63 1.32 11.61 -12.78
CA GLU A 63 1.42 12.27 -11.48
C GLU A 63 0.11 12.27 -10.70
N ALA A 64 -1.01 12.52 -11.35
CA ALA A 64 -2.33 12.51 -10.71
C ALA A 64 -2.75 11.11 -10.23
N SER A 65 -2.22 10.05 -10.87
CA SER A 65 -2.58 8.66 -10.58
C SER A 65 -1.72 8.02 -9.46
N VAL A 66 -0.55 8.57 -9.15
CA VAL A 66 0.32 8.02 -8.10
C VAL A 66 -0.04 8.63 -6.74
N MET A 67 -0.80 7.87 -5.96
CA MET A 67 -1.22 8.24 -4.61
C MET A 67 -0.48 7.38 -3.58
N ILE A 68 0.37 8.01 -2.76
CA ILE A 68 1.08 7.37 -1.64
C ILE A 68 0.76 8.14 -0.37
N ASP A 69 0.41 7.41 0.67
CA ASP A 69 0.27 7.96 2.01
C ASP A 69 1.39 7.41 2.91
N ASP A 70 2.21 8.28 3.44
CA ASP A 70 3.34 7.98 4.31
C ASP A 70 3.07 8.29 5.80
N SER A 71 1.85 8.73 6.12
CA SER A 71 1.46 9.10 7.49
C SER A 71 1.46 7.91 8.45
N TYR A 72 1.47 6.68 7.91
CA TYR A 72 1.33 5.44 8.67
C TYR A 72 2.59 4.57 8.71
N ILE A 73 3.74 5.11 8.37
CA ILE A 73 5.03 4.40 8.45
C ILE A 73 5.31 3.90 9.88
N GLY A 74 4.82 4.64 10.88
CA GLY A 74 5.03 4.31 12.28
C GLY A 74 6.50 4.47 12.69
N PRO A 75 7.04 3.54 13.52
CA PRO A 75 8.42 3.66 14.01
C PRO A 75 9.49 3.47 12.92
N GLY A 76 9.12 2.94 11.75
CA GLY A 76 10.02 2.70 10.63
C GLY A 76 9.84 1.32 9.98
N TYR A 77 10.71 1.03 9.03
CA TYR A 77 10.71 -0.26 8.33
C TYR A 77 10.98 -1.43 9.29
N GLY A 78 10.23 -2.52 9.15
CA GLY A 78 10.38 -3.71 9.99
C GLY A 78 9.93 -3.54 11.44
N GLN A 79 9.39 -2.36 11.81
CA GLN A 79 8.96 -2.08 13.18
C GLN A 79 7.44 -1.96 13.25
N GLY A 80 6.83 -2.75 14.13
CA GLY A 80 5.42 -2.64 14.49
C GLY A 80 5.22 -1.80 15.75
N ASN A 81 4.01 -1.30 15.93
CA ASN A 81 3.52 -0.71 17.17
C ASN A 81 2.30 -1.47 17.67
N GLU A 82 1.76 -1.07 18.81
CA GLU A 82 0.62 -1.77 19.42
C GLU A 82 -0.62 -1.77 18.52
N GLU A 83 -0.90 -0.68 17.83
CA GLU A 83 -2.02 -0.58 16.90
C GLU A 83 -1.91 -1.55 15.72
N ILE A 84 -0.69 -1.69 15.17
CA ILE A 84 -0.42 -2.66 14.09
C ILE A 84 -0.63 -4.08 14.60
N ARG A 85 -0.11 -4.40 15.80
CA ARG A 85 -0.29 -5.73 16.42
C ARG A 85 -1.74 -6.04 16.70
N GLN A 86 -2.49 -5.09 17.23
CA GLN A 86 -3.93 -5.23 17.45
C GLN A 86 -4.66 -5.50 16.13
N THR A 87 -4.30 -4.78 15.07
CA THR A 87 -4.87 -4.98 13.73
C THR A 87 -4.58 -6.39 13.19
N ILE A 88 -3.34 -6.88 13.35
CA ILE A 88 -2.94 -8.24 12.96
C ILE A 88 -3.76 -9.28 13.75
N ARG A 89 -3.89 -9.09 15.06
CA ARG A 89 -4.69 -9.96 15.93
C ARG A 89 -6.15 -10.02 15.52
N GLU A 90 -6.78 -8.87 15.28
CA GLU A 90 -8.17 -8.78 14.83
C GLU A 90 -8.39 -9.50 13.49
N MET A 91 -7.50 -9.30 12.53
CA MET A 91 -7.58 -9.95 11.22
C MET A 91 -7.43 -11.47 11.33
N LEU A 92 -6.53 -11.94 12.17
CA LEU A 92 -6.37 -13.37 12.40
C LEU A 92 -7.60 -13.98 13.07
N ILE A 93 -8.09 -13.37 14.16
CA ILE A 93 -9.18 -13.94 14.97
C ILE A 93 -10.51 -13.91 14.21
N HIS A 94 -10.82 -12.80 13.54
CA HIS A 94 -12.14 -12.63 12.93
C HIS A 94 -12.21 -13.12 11.49
N ASN A 95 -11.07 -13.16 10.77
CA ASN A 95 -11.05 -13.46 9.34
C ASN A 95 -10.13 -14.63 8.99
N GLY A 96 -9.32 -15.14 9.91
CA GLY A 96 -8.34 -16.18 9.63
C GLY A 96 -7.21 -15.75 8.70
N ILE A 97 -6.98 -14.43 8.54
CA ILE A 97 -5.99 -13.87 7.63
C ILE A 97 -4.74 -13.47 8.40
N PRO A 98 -3.61 -14.17 8.21
CA PRO A 98 -2.34 -13.80 8.84
C PRO A 98 -1.76 -12.58 8.14
N MET A 99 -1.34 -11.58 8.92
CA MET A 99 -0.64 -10.37 8.45
C MET A 99 0.66 -10.18 9.23
N ASP A 100 1.60 -9.46 8.66
CA ASP A 100 2.89 -9.13 9.28
C ASP A 100 2.96 -7.64 9.70
N ALA A 101 3.86 -7.32 10.63
CA ALA A 101 4.00 -5.95 11.12
C ALA A 101 4.83 -5.04 10.18
N THR A 102 5.55 -5.60 9.21
CA THR A 102 6.38 -4.84 8.27
C THR A 102 5.56 -4.29 7.10
N TYR A 103 4.73 -5.14 6.49
CA TYR A 103 4.01 -4.85 5.26
C TYR A 103 2.50 -4.79 5.46
N THR A 104 1.86 -5.95 5.50
CA THR A 104 0.40 -6.05 5.32
C THR A 104 -0.39 -5.56 6.53
N GLY A 105 0.02 -5.87 7.74
CA GLY A 105 -0.63 -5.37 8.95
C GLY A 105 -0.50 -3.85 9.10
N LYS A 106 0.70 -3.32 8.81
CA LYS A 106 0.94 -1.87 8.81
C LYS A 106 0.08 -1.17 7.77
N ALA A 107 0.07 -1.68 6.54
CA ALA A 107 -0.70 -1.08 5.45
C ALA A 107 -2.22 -1.19 5.69
N TYR A 108 -2.69 -2.28 6.30
CA TYR A 108 -4.11 -2.43 6.62
C TYR A 108 -4.54 -1.48 7.75
N ALA A 109 -3.71 -1.32 8.78
CA ALA A 109 -3.95 -0.33 9.83
C ALA A 109 -4.00 1.10 9.24
N GLY A 110 -3.04 1.42 8.35
CA GLY A 110 -3.01 2.70 7.63
C GLY A 110 -4.24 2.91 6.75
N MET A 111 -4.67 1.89 6.00
CA MET A 111 -5.91 1.95 5.21
C MET A 111 -7.14 2.28 6.08
N LYS A 112 -7.29 1.62 7.24
CA LYS A 112 -8.41 1.89 8.16
C LYS A 112 -8.43 3.36 8.59
N LYS A 113 -7.28 3.93 8.91
CA LYS A 113 -7.14 5.35 9.26
C LYS A 113 -7.41 6.26 8.08
N TYR A 114 -6.79 5.98 6.93
CA TYR A 114 -7.00 6.74 5.70
C TYR A 114 -8.49 6.86 5.36
N ILE A 115 -9.22 5.75 5.37
CA ILE A 115 -10.66 5.73 5.10
C ILE A 115 -11.42 6.64 6.07
N LYS A 116 -11.09 6.56 7.36
CA LYS A 116 -11.73 7.38 8.40
C LYS A 116 -11.41 8.87 8.25
N GLU A 117 -10.15 9.22 8.05
CA GLU A 117 -9.67 10.61 7.96
C GLU A 117 -10.17 11.31 6.69
N HIS A 118 -10.33 10.57 5.60
CA HIS A 118 -10.86 11.10 4.34
C HIS A 118 -12.38 10.96 4.21
N GLY A 119 -13.08 10.52 5.26
CA GLY A 119 -14.54 10.41 5.26
C GLY A 119 -15.08 9.50 4.15
N ILE A 120 -14.39 8.40 3.84
CA ILE A 120 -14.79 7.49 2.76
C ILE A 120 -15.89 6.57 3.28
N TYR A 121 -17.12 6.86 2.89
CA TYR A 121 -18.29 6.07 3.22
C TYR A 121 -18.99 5.59 1.94
N ASN A 122 -19.68 4.45 2.02
CA ASN A 122 -20.43 3.87 0.90
C ASN A 122 -19.58 3.62 -0.36
N ALA A 123 -18.34 3.16 -0.17
CA ALA A 123 -17.42 2.82 -1.23
C ALA A 123 -17.03 1.33 -1.19
N ASN A 124 -16.73 0.76 -2.36
CA ASN A 124 -16.13 -0.56 -2.43
C ASN A 124 -14.63 -0.41 -2.17
N ILE A 125 -14.14 -1.04 -1.10
CA ILE A 125 -12.74 -1.01 -0.70
C ILE A 125 -12.11 -2.37 -0.97
N LEU A 126 -11.04 -2.38 -1.76
CA LEU A 126 -10.20 -3.55 -1.97
C LEU A 126 -8.87 -3.33 -1.25
N PHE A 127 -8.48 -4.27 -0.40
CA PHE A 127 -7.13 -4.39 0.12
C PHE A 127 -6.42 -5.55 -0.56
N ILE A 128 -5.27 -5.28 -1.19
CA ILE A 128 -4.45 -6.30 -1.84
C ILE A 128 -3.41 -6.79 -0.83
N HIS A 129 -3.56 -8.04 -0.41
CA HIS A 129 -2.60 -8.71 0.48
C HIS A 129 -1.40 -9.17 -0.35
N THR A 130 -0.33 -8.37 -0.34
CA THR A 130 0.84 -8.56 -1.22
C THR A 130 1.88 -9.56 -0.72
N GLY A 131 1.58 -10.29 0.36
CA GLY A 131 2.48 -11.30 0.93
C GLY A 131 2.88 -10.99 2.38
N GLY A 132 4.09 -11.39 2.80
CA GLY A 132 4.57 -11.19 4.16
C GLY A 132 4.14 -12.29 5.15
N VAL A 133 3.41 -13.31 4.72
CA VAL A 133 2.94 -14.40 5.61
C VAL A 133 4.07 -15.09 6.39
N PRO A 134 5.28 -15.35 5.85
CA PRO A 134 6.37 -15.89 6.67
C PRO A 134 6.73 -15.01 7.88
N LEU A 135 6.65 -13.69 7.75
CA LEU A 135 6.94 -12.73 8.83
C LEU A 135 5.86 -12.71 9.92
N PHE A 136 4.66 -13.19 9.61
CA PHE A 136 3.59 -13.36 10.62
C PHE A 136 4.02 -14.26 11.77
N PHE A 137 4.82 -15.30 11.51
CA PHE A 137 5.28 -16.22 12.56
C PHE A 137 6.16 -15.54 13.60
N ASP A 138 6.86 -14.47 13.24
CA ASP A 138 7.64 -13.66 14.18
C ASP A 138 6.73 -12.85 15.13
N GLU A 139 5.50 -12.56 14.69
CA GLU A 139 4.52 -11.81 15.47
C GLU A 139 3.78 -12.67 16.51
N LEU A 140 3.77 -13.99 16.38
CA LEU A 140 3.01 -14.90 17.27
C LEU A 140 3.31 -14.69 18.76
N ARG A 141 4.54 -14.32 19.10
CA ARG A 141 4.96 -14.01 20.48
C ARG A 141 4.25 -12.78 21.08
N PHE A 142 3.72 -11.90 20.25
CA PHE A 142 3.01 -10.67 20.64
C PHE A 142 1.49 -10.82 20.56
N LEU A 143 0.98 -11.93 20.04
CA LEU A 143 -0.47 -12.16 19.84
C LEU A 143 -1.13 -12.94 21.00
N LYS A 144 -0.39 -13.14 22.08
CA LYS A 144 -0.89 -13.82 23.30
C LYS A 144 -1.90 -12.97 24.05
#